data_9cccf6b09d577d4a59d42ea52488f599
#
_entry.id   9cccf6b09d577d4a59d42ea52488f599
#
_cell.length_a   1.000
_cell.length_b   1.000
_cell.length_c   1.000
_cell.angle_alpha   90.00
_cell.angle_beta   90.00
_cell.angle_gamma   90.00
#
_symmetry.space_group_name_H-M   'P 1'
#
loop_
_entity.id
_entity.type
_entity.pdbx_description
1 polymer ?
#
loop_
_entity_poly.entity_id
_entity_poly.type
_entity_poly.pdbx_seq_one_letter_code
_entity_poly.pdbx_strand_id
1 'polypeptide(L)'
;MHSSLLTVSMSFVAVCSATLAPQLASANLLTNPGFEVSAWTTANNVLTNFPGFQGVWGPEVGGITGATGGVTPASGVNMLEMYDDGLSYTQTFQSVDVSAFSTMINTGSATVTGDAFFNTVGGYIGAFSAVSISFHSGPSYGTLLGGSGSGTLTLDANPLTWEQATISSLIPIGTTWMVFQVAYQNASIGNNPGFVDDAHMDILPAPGAIALLGLAGLCNRRRRN
;
A
#
# COMPACT_ATOMS: atom_id res chain seq x y z
N MET A 1 50.97 40.57 -45.74
CA MET A 1 49.70 40.89 -45.06
C MET A 1 48.92 39.60 -44.89
N HIS A 2 48.99 38.98 -43.71
CA HIS A 2 48.22 37.79 -43.38
C HIS A 2 47.13 38.17 -42.38
N SER A 3 45.88 38.06 -42.79
CA SER A 3 44.73 38.24 -41.92
C SER A 3 44.36 36.89 -41.29
N SER A 4 44.53 36.78 -39.97
CA SER A 4 44.03 35.64 -39.19
C SER A 4 42.60 35.91 -38.77
N LEU A 5 41.65 35.06 -39.24
CA LEU A 5 40.29 35.02 -38.75
C LEU A 5 40.23 34.20 -37.45
N LEU A 6 39.85 34.86 -36.35
CA LEU A 6 39.51 34.19 -35.09
C LEU A 6 38.07 33.64 -35.19
N THR A 7 37.92 32.35 -35.14
CA THR A 7 36.62 31.69 -35.02
C THR A 7 36.30 31.53 -33.52
N VAL A 8 35.31 32.29 -33.02
CA VAL A 8 34.79 32.15 -31.65
C VAL A 8 33.72 31.05 -31.66
N SER A 9 34.01 29.94 -31.02
CA SER A 9 33.06 28.86 -30.83
C SER A 9 32.24 29.09 -29.55
N MET A 10 30.96 29.41 -29.69
CA MET A 10 30.04 29.54 -28.57
C MET A 10 29.49 28.16 -28.19
N SER A 11 29.96 27.59 -27.08
CA SER A 11 29.39 26.39 -26.48
C SER A 11 28.14 26.75 -25.70
N PHE A 12 26.98 26.31 -26.20
CA PHE A 12 25.73 26.39 -25.46
C PHE A 12 25.70 25.23 -24.42
N VAL A 13 25.83 25.57 -23.15
CA VAL A 13 25.52 24.66 -22.05
C VAL A 13 24.02 24.63 -21.85
N ALA A 14 23.34 23.59 -22.29
CA ALA A 14 21.95 23.35 -21.98
C ALA A 14 21.84 22.95 -20.51
N VAL A 15 21.44 23.83 -19.63
CA VAL A 15 21.05 23.51 -18.25
C VAL A 15 19.69 22.83 -18.33
N CYS A 16 19.69 21.49 -18.20
CA CYS A 16 18.48 20.70 -18.05
C CYS A 16 17.96 20.88 -16.62
N SER A 17 17.09 21.87 -16.40
CA SER A 17 16.38 22.03 -15.13
C SER A 17 15.37 20.89 -15.03
N ALA A 18 15.69 19.87 -14.25
CA ALA A 18 14.74 18.84 -13.86
C ALA A 18 13.67 19.52 -12.98
N THR A 19 12.55 19.87 -13.59
CA THR A 19 11.35 20.24 -12.83
C THR A 19 10.88 18.98 -12.14
N LEU A 20 11.01 18.92 -10.81
CA LEU A 20 10.29 17.94 -9.99
C LEU A 20 8.81 18.11 -10.30
N ALA A 21 8.24 17.16 -11.02
CA ALA A 21 6.79 17.07 -11.16
C ALA A 21 6.21 16.98 -9.75
N PRO A 22 5.15 17.74 -9.42
CA PRO A 22 4.49 17.56 -8.14
C PRO A 22 4.06 16.10 -8.05
N GLN A 23 4.58 15.41 -7.06
CA GLN A 23 4.10 14.09 -6.71
C GLN A 23 2.64 14.32 -6.28
N LEU A 24 1.70 13.88 -7.10
CA LEU A 24 0.30 13.88 -6.71
C LEU A 24 0.26 13.08 -5.41
N ALA A 25 -0.10 13.75 -4.32
CA ALA A 25 -0.36 13.07 -3.06
C ALA A 25 -1.46 12.05 -3.38
N SER A 26 -1.09 10.78 -3.42
CA SER A 26 -2.05 9.74 -3.69
C SER A 26 -2.91 9.54 -2.46
N ALA A 27 -4.20 9.43 -2.67
CA ALA A 27 -5.12 9.13 -1.61
C ALA A 27 -4.99 7.65 -1.27
N ASN A 28 -4.82 7.31 0.00
CA ASN A 28 -4.88 5.93 0.46
C ASN A 28 -6.17 5.27 -0.05
N LEU A 29 -6.05 4.17 -0.77
CA LEU A 29 -7.18 3.46 -1.38
C LEU A 29 -7.97 2.63 -0.36
N LEU A 30 -7.41 2.41 0.83
CA LEU A 30 -8.06 1.70 1.92
C LEU A 30 -9.04 2.61 2.66
N THR A 31 -10.15 2.05 3.07
CA THR A 31 -11.11 2.69 3.96
C THR A 31 -10.74 2.38 5.41
N ASN A 32 -10.83 3.37 6.29
CA ASN A 32 -10.48 3.25 7.71
C ASN A 32 -9.09 2.61 7.92
N PRO A 33 -8.04 3.13 7.28
CA PRO A 33 -6.70 2.52 7.31
C PRO A 33 -6.01 2.62 8.67
N GLY A 34 -6.36 3.60 9.49
CA GLY A 34 -5.91 3.77 10.87
C GLY A 34 -6.87 3.18 11.89
N PHE A 35 -7.83 2.36 11.48
CA PHE A 35 -8.76 1.64 12.35
C PHE A 35 -9.54 2.51 13.35
N GLU A 36 -9.75 3.79 13.05
CA GLU A 36 -10.39 4.76 13.94
C GLU A 36 -11.90 4.56 14.08
N VAL A 37 -12.51 3.91 13.10
CA VAL A 37 -13.94 3.62 13.08
C VAL A 37 -14.16 2.13 13.21
N SER A 38 -15.11 1.73 14.07
CA SER A 38 -15.48 0.32 14.26
C SER A 38 -16.23 -0.23 13.03
N ALA A 39 -15.54 -0.41 11.92
CA ALA A 39 -16.03 -1.00 10.68
C ALA A 39 -15.39 -2.37 10.45
N TRP A 40 -15.71 -3.33 11.33
CA TRP A 40 -15.22 -4.70 11.31
C TRP A 40 -16.34 -5.67 10.96
N THR A 41 -16.03 -6.73 10.22
CA THR A 41 -16.97 -7.81 9.98
C THR A 41 -16.35 -9.16 10.29
N THR A 42 -17.09 -10.00 11.01
CA THR A 42 -16.76 -11.40 11.28
C THR A 42 -17.48 -12.35 10.33
N ALA A 43 -18.02 -11.86 9.21
CA ALA A 43 -18.74 -12.69 8.25
C ALA A 43 -17.84 -13.80 7.71
N ASN A 44 -18.07 -15.01 8.17
CA ASN A 44 -17.43 -16.22 7.68
C ASN A 44 -17.85 -16.44 6.22
N ASN A 45 -16.99 -16.35 5.33
CA ASN A 45 -17.02 -16.79 3.94
C ASN A 45 -16.22 -15.84 3.05
N VAL A 46 -15.06 -15.60 3.50
CA VAL A 46 -14.07 -14.68 2.98
C VAL A 46 -13.81 -14.93 1.52
N LEU A 47 -13.61 -16.18 1.17
CA LEU A 47 -13.13 -16.53 -0.15
C LEU A 47 -14.21 -16.45 -1.24
N THR A 48 -15.48 -16.38 -0.89
CA THR A 48 -16.57 -16.36 -1.87
C THR A 48 -17.25 -15.00 -2.04
N ASN A 49 -16.83 -13.97 -1.30
CA ASN A 49 -17.56 -12.70 -1.28
C ASN A 49 -16.68 -11.46 -1.11
N PHE A 50 -15.59 -11.34 -1.87
CA PHE A 50 -14.71 -10.18 -1.82
C PHE A 50 -15.41 -8.82 -1.93
N PRO A 51 -16.45 -8.63 -2.76
CA PRO A 51 -17.19 -7.38 -2.73
C PRO A 51 -17.82 -7.06 -1.38
N GLY A 52 -18.08 -8.05 -0.53
CA GLY A 52 -18.58 -7.85 0.83
C GLY A 52 -17.58 -7.20 1.78
N PHE A 53 -16.30 -7.14 1.40
CA PHE A 53 -15.23 -6.49 2.18
C PHE A 53 -14.77 -5.17 1.59
N GLN A 54 -15.48 -4.64 0.64
CA GLN A 54 -15.20 -3.30 0.12
C GLN A 54 -15.52 -2.26 1.20
N GLY A 55 -14.50 -1.54 1.64
CA GLY A 55 -14.62 -0.50 2.66
C GLY A 55 -14.77 -1.02 4.10
N VAL A 56 -14.62 -2.33 4.33
CA VAL A 56 -14.63 -2.95 5.66
C VAL A 56 -13.47 -3.91 5.82
N TRP A 57 -12.96 -4.01 7.03
CA TRP A 57 -11.93 -4.98 7.41
C TRP A 57 -12.56 -6.25 8.01
N GLY A 58 -11.94 -7.37 7.83
CA GLY A 58 -12.36 -8.66 8.36
C GLY A 58 -11.76 -9.81 7.57
N PRO A 59 -12.15 -11.05 7.84
CA PRO A 59 -13.16 -11.55 8.81
C PRO A 59 -12.58 -12.27 10.03
N GLU A 60 -11.26 -12.34 10.16
CA GLU A 60 -10.64 -13.12 11.23
C GLU A 60 -11.00 -12.59 12.64
N VAL A 61 -10.65 -13.34 13.64
CA VAL A 61 -10.90 -12.97 15.05
C VAL A 61 -10.05 -11.74 15.40
N GLY A 62 -10.71 -10.71 15.87
CA GLY A 62 -10.06 -9.46 16.21
C GLY A 62 -11.08 -8.35 16.39
N GLY A 63 -10.60 -7.14 16.50
CA GLY A 63 -11.45 -5.95 16.64
C GLY A 63 -10.64 -4.68 16.76
N ILE A 64 -11.36 -3.57 16.72
CA ILE A 64 -10.77 -2.25 16.90
C ILE A 64 -10.73 -1.95 18.40
N THR A 65 -9.57 -1.56 18.90
CA THR A 65 -9.32 -1.26 20.31
C THR A 65 -8.47 -0.01 20.47
N GLY A 66 -8.56 0.63 21.64
CA GLY A 66 -7.62 1.66 22.05
C GLY A 66 -6.32 1.07 22.63
N ALA A 67 -5.57 1.87 23.38
CA ALA A 67 -4.35 1.41 24.03
C ALA A 67 -4.63 0.22 24.95
N THR A 68 -3.90 -0.89 24.75
CA THR A 68 -4.02 -2.13 25.52
C THR A 68 -2.73 -2.93 25.49
N GLY A 69 -2.52 -3.85 26.45
CA GLY A 69 -1.33 -4.71 26.48
C GLY A 69 0.02 -3.99 26.56
N GLY A 70 0.03 -2.72 26.96
CA GLY A 70 1.23 -1.86 26.95
C GLY A 70 1.50 -1.21 25.58
N VAL A 71 0.70 -1.51 24.55
CA VAL A 71 0.77 -0.91 23.22
C VAL A 71 -0.20 0.26 23.14
N THR A 72 0.23 1.34 22.55
CA THR A 72 -0.62 2.49 22.18
C THR A 72 -0.74 2.56 20.66
N PRO A 73 -1.87 3.04 20.09
CA PRO A 73 -1.99 3.24 18.64
C PRO A 73 -0.80 3.99 18.06
N ALA A 74 -0.40 3.66 16.83
CA ALA A 74 0.65 4.36 16.10
C ALA A 74 0.22 5.78 15.78
N SER A 75 -1.06 5.95 15.45
CA SER A 75 -1.70 7.25 15.29
C SER A 75 -3.13 7.22 15.85
N GLY A 76 -3.76 8.38 15.95
CA GLY A 76 -5.14 8.47 16.40
C GLY A 76 -5.40 7.96 17.81
N VAL A 77 -6.50 7.22 18.00
CA VAL A 77 -6.96 6.72 19.32
C VAL A 77 -7.24 5.22 19.33
N ASN A 78 -7.31 4.59 18.16
CA ASN A 78 -7.61 3.17 18.00
C ASN A 78 -6.56 2.49 17.11
N MET A 79 -6.52 1.18 17.19
CA MET A 79 -5.72 0.27 16.37
C MET A 79 -6.49 -1.05 16.18
N LEU A 80 -6.08 -1.86 15.22
CA LEU A 80 -6.59 -3.22 15.07
C LEU A 80 -5.87 -4.16 16.01
N GLU A 81 -6.62 -4.91 16.80
CA GLU A 81 -6.14 -6.04 17.60
C GLU A 81 -6.53 -7.35 16.92
N MET A 82 -5.57 -8.24 16.69
CA MET A 82 -5.73 -9.51 16.00
C MET A 82 -5.39 -10.68 16.90
N TYR A 83 -6.20 -11.72 16.83
CA TYR A 83 -6.03 -12.94 17.59
C TYR A 83 -5.97 -14.13 16.67
N ASP A 84 -5.21 -15.13 17.08
CA ASP A 84 -5.29 -16.50 16.60
C ASP A 84 -6.29 -17.27 17.47
N ASP A 85 -7.32 -17.86 16.89
CA ASP A 85 -8.32 -18.65 17.61
C ASP A 85 -7.95 -20.14 17.69
N GLY A 86 -6.67 -20.44 17.85
CA GLY A 86 -6.10 -21.79 17.94
C GLY A 86 -5.39 -22.23 16.67
N LEU A 87 -5.27 -21.34 15.69
CA LEU A 87 -4.44 -21.49 14.51
C LEU A 87 -3.08 -20.80 14.74
N SER A 88 -2.12 -21.05 13.90
CA SER A 88 -0.79 -20.44 14.03
C SER A 88 -0.70 -19.04 13.44
N TYR A 89 -1.72 -18.58 12.75
CA TYR A 89 -1.76 -17.23 12.17
C TYR A 89 -3.20 -16.71 12.06
N THR A 90 -3.31 -15.40 12.05
CA THR A 90 -4.55 -14.68 11.79
C THR A 90 -4.31 -13.67 10.66
N GLN A 91 -5.36 -13.32 9.95
CA GLN A 91 -5.30 -12.40 8.82
C GLN A 91 -6.60 -11.61 8.72
N THR A 92 -6.47 -10.39 8.25
CA THR A 92 -7.62 -9.60 7.85
C THR A 92 -7.34 -8.90 6.54
N PHE A 93 -8.37 -8.56 5.81
CA PHE A 93 -8.21 -7.92 4.53
C PHE A 93 -9.34 -6.96 4.19
N GLN A 94 -9.08 -6.14 3.19
CA GLN A 94 -10.05 -5.28 2.56
C GLN A 94 -9.96 -5.44 1.04
N SER A 95 -11.11 -5.55 0.38
CA SER A 95 -11.17 -5.54 -1.08
C SER A 95 -11.35 -4.13 -1.60
N VAL A 96 -10.64 -3.80 -2.67
CA VAL A 96 -10.62 -2.47 -3.28
C VAL A 96 -10.93 -2.58 -4.76
N ASP A 97 -11.98 -1.89 -5.20
CA ASP A 97 -12.28 -1.71 -6.63
C ASP A 97 -11.30 -0.70 -7.24
N VAL A 98 -10.47 -1.17 -8.15
CA VAL A 98 -9.48 -0.35 -8.85
C VAL A 98 -9.83 -0.15 -10.32
N SER A 99 -11.07 -0.43 -10.72
CA SER A 99 -11.54 -0.29 -12.10
C SER A 99 -11.40 1.13 -12.65
N ALA A 100 -11.48 2.14 -11.79
CA ALA A 100 -11.22 3.54 -12.15
C ALA A 100 -9.79 3.78 -12.64
N PHE A 101 -8.84 2.93 -12.27
CA PHE A 101 -7.43 2.98 -12.68
C PHE A 101 -7.12 2.09 -13.90
N SER A 102 -8.14 1.46 -14.51
CA SER A 102 -7.97 0.46 -15.59
C SER A 102 -7.14 0.97 -16.76
N THR A 103 -7.29 2.22 -17.18
CA THR A 103 -6.47 2.81 -18.25
C THR A 103 -5.00 2.81 -17.89
N MET A 104 -4.64 3.18 -16.66
CA MET A 104 -3.27 3.17 -16.16
C MET A 104 -2.74 1.74 -16.00
N ILE A 105 -3.51 0.86 -15.41
CA ILE A 105 -3.14 -0.55 -15.17
C ILE A 105 -2.88 -1.27 -16.50
N ASN A 106 -3.72 -1.03 -17.50
CA ASN A 106 -3.60 -1.68 -18.81
C ASN A 106 -2.41 -1.18 -19.66
N THR A 107 -1.68 -0.16 -19.21
CA THR A 107 -0.37 0.15 -19.81
C THR A 107 0.68 -0.92 -19.49
N GLY A 108 0.43 -1.79 -18.51
CA GLY A 108 1.35 -2.84 -18.05
C GLY A 108 2.56 -2.32 -17.27
N SER A 109 2.53 -1.07 -16.82
CA SER A 109 3.65 -0.43 -16.11
C SER A 109 3.24 0.26 -14.81
N ALA A 110 1.97 0.19 -14.44
CA ALA A 110 1.49 0.67 -13.15
C ALA A 110 2.00 -0.22 -12.01
N THR A 111 2.36 0.39 -10.90
CA THR A 111 2.77 -0.30 -9.68
C THR A 111 1.80 -0.01 -8.55
N VAL A 112 1.63 -0.98 -7.66
CA VAL A 112 0.98 -0.76 -6.36
C VAL A 112 2.05 -0.73 -5.29
N THR A 113 1.87 0.15 -4.32
CA THR A 113 2.61 0.15 -3.06
C THR A 113 1.63 -0.07 -1.92
N GLY A 114 2.09 -0.73 -0.88
CA GLY A 114 1.29 -0.91 0.32
C GLY A 114 2.19 -1.11 1.53
N ASP A 115 1.68 -0.76 2.69
CA ASP A 115 2.37 -0.95 3.96
C ASP A 115 1.36 -0.98 5.11
N ALA A 116 1.83 -1.44 6.26
CA ALA A 116 1.13 -1.33 7.54
C ALA A 116 2.15 -1.38 8.67
N PHE A 117 1.81 -0.77 9.79
CA PHE A 117 2.59 -0.85 11.01
C PHE A 117 2.08 -1.99 11.88
N PHE A 118 3.02 -2.70 12.50
CA PHE A 118 2.76 -3.86 13.36
C PHE A 118 3.42 -3.68 14.71
N ASN A 119 2.79 -4.23 15.75
CA ASN A 119 3.32 -4.24 17.11
C ASN A 119 2.84 -5.49 17.86
N THR A 120 3.42 -5.76 19.01
CA THR A 120 3.06 -6.87 19.90
C THR A 120 3.23 -6.49 21.36
N VAL A 121 2.65 -7.27 22.25
CA VAL A 121 2.85 -7.08 23.70
C VAL A 121 4.31 -7.27 24.11
N GLY A 122 4.71 -6.57 25.14
CA GLY A 122 6.10 -6.56 25.61
C GLY A 122 6.63 -7.95 25.97
N GLY A 123 7.84 -8.27 25.50
CA GLY A 123 8.53 -9.52 25.79
C GLY A 123 8.04 -10.73 24.99
N TYR A 124 7.08 -10.57 24.07
CA TYR A 124 6.61 -11.67 23.24
C TYR A 124 7.51 -11.88 22.02
N ILE A 125 8.43 -12.80 22.13
CA ILE A 125 9.38 -13.17 21.07
C ILE A 125 8.75 -14.22 20.15
N GLY A 126 8.93 -14.05 18.82
CA GLY A 126 8.44 -14.99 17.82
C GLY A 126 7.13 -14.59 17.17
N ALA A 127 6.71 -13.36 17.36
CA ALA A 127 5.65 -12.75 16.57
C ALA A 127 6.16 -12.39 15.17
N PHE A 128 5.37 -12.71 14.16
CA PHE A 128 5.68 -12.42 12.76
C PHE A 128 4.49 -11.74 12.11
N SER A 129 4.77 -10.80 11.24
CA SER A 129 3.74 -10.10 10.48
C SER A 129 4.10 -9.98 9.00
N ALA A 130 3.10 -9.72 8.17
CA ALA A 130 3.28 -9.48 6.75
C ALA A 130 2.12 -8.66 6.17
N VAL A 131 2.41 -7.97 5.07
CA VAL A 131 1.42 -7.37 4.17
C VAL A 131 1.42 -8.15 2.87
N SER A 132 0.25 -8.37 2.29
CA SER A 132 0.14 -8.93 0.94
C SER A 132 -0.95 -8.24 0.12
N ILE A 133 -0.81 -8.31 -1.20
CA ILE A 133 -1.79 -7.83 -2.16
C ILE A 133 -2.03 -8.91 -3.19
N SER A 134 -3.28 -9.26 -3.44
CA SER A 134 -3.67 -10.11 -4.56
C SER A 134 -4.43 -9.31 -5.61
N PHE A 135 -4.25 -9.71 -6.87
CA PHE A 135 -4.78 -9.04 -8.06
C PHE A 135 -5.84 -9.91 -8.72
N HIS A 136 -6.99 -9.33 -9.03
CA HIS A 136 -8.13 -10.06 -9.58
C HIS A 136 -8.74 -9.33 -10.77
N SER A 137 -9.26 -10.08 -11.76
CA SER A 137 -10.07 -9.56 -12.86
C SER A 137 -11.56 -9.73 -12.56
N GLY A 138 -12.36 -8.70 -12.85
CA GLY A 138 -13.81 -8.75 -12.73
C GLY A 138 -14.35 -8.54 -11.31
N PRO A 139 -15.66 -8.26 -11.20
CA PRO A 139 -16.35 -8.15 -9.92
C PRO A 139 -16.45 -9.54 -9.29
N SER A 140 -16.41 -9.62 -7.98
CA SER A 140 -16.62 -10.86 -7.23
C SER A 140 -15.73 -12.02 -7.67
N TYR A 141 -14.50 -12.12 -7.26
CA TYR A 141 -13.66 -13.27 -7.54
C TYR A 141 -13.33 -13.54 -8.97
N GLY A 142 -13.31 -12.61 -9.82
CA GLY A 142 -12.71 -12.76 -11.11
C GLY A 142 -11.43 -13.58 -11.03
N THR A 143 -10.90 -14.04 -12.07
CA THR A 143 -9.68 -14.85 -12.10
C THR A 143 -8.57 -14.17 -11.29
N LEU A 144 -7.94 -14.90 -10.39
CA LEU A 144 -6.70 -14.45 -9.74
C LEU A 144 -5.62 -14.27 -10.81
N LEU A 145 -5.11 -13.06 -10.93
CA LEU A 145 -4.08 -12.68 -11.91
C LEU A 145 -2.67 -12.75 -11.33
N GLY A 146 -2.56 -12.74 -10.01
CA GLY A 146 -1.29 -12.79 -9.29
C GLY A 146 -1.39 -12.25 -7.88
N GLY A 147 -0.26 -12.19 -7.21
CA GLY A 147 -0.15 -11.62 -5.86
C GLY A 147 1.30 -11.33 -5.51
N SER A 148 1.48 -10.55 -4.46
CA SER A 148 2.80 -10.20 -3.92
C SER A 148 2.70 -10.06 -2.41
N GLY A 149 3.80 -10.27 -1.70
CA GLY A 149 3.90 -10.12 -0.25
C GLY A 149 5.16 -9.40 0.17
N SER A 150 5.13 -8.76 1.34
CA SER A 150 6.27 -8.04 1.93
C SER A 150 7.43 -8.94 2.35
N GLY A 151 7.20 -10.26 2.40
CA GLY A 151 8.01 -11.15 3.21
C GLY A 151 7.62 -11.08 4.69
N THR A 152 8.24 -11.93 5.50
CA THR A 152 7.96 -12.00 6.94
C THR A 152 8.76 -10.94 7.68
N LEU A 153 8.08 -10.11 8.45
CA LEU A 153 8.66 -9.17 9.42
C LEU A 153 8.66 -9.83 10.79
N THR A 154 9.81 -9.94 11.43
CA THR A 154 9.93 -10.42 12.82
C THR A 154 9.88 -9.21 13.75
N LEU A 155 8.92 -9.21 14.69
CA LEU A 155 8.73 -8.10 15.61
C LEU A 155 9.75 -8.13 16.77
N ASP A 156 10.15 -6.95 17.23
CA ASP A 156 11.20 -6.77 18.25
C ASP A 156 10.72 -7.03 19.69
N ALA A 157 9.44 -7.34 19.88
CA ALA A 157 8.78 -7.56 21.17
C ALA A 157 8.85 -6.34 22.13
N ASN A 158 8.99 -5.15 21.60
CA ASN A 158 8.96 -3.89 22.33
C ASN A 158 7.62 -3.16 22.08
N PRO A 159 6.72 -3.08 23.05
CA PRO A 159 5.38 -2.51 22.84
C PRO A 159 5.39 -0.99 22.54
N LEU A 160 6.55 -0.35 22.66
CA LEU A 160 6.72 1.08 22.40
C LEU A 160 7.17 1.38 20.97
N THR A 161 7.49 0.35 20.16
CA THR A 161 7.97 0.49 18.80
C THR A 161 6.97 -0.13 17.82
N TRP A 162 6.66 0.62 16.78
CA TRP A 162 5.90 0.13 15.64
C TRP A 162 6.84 -0.18 14.48
N GLU A 163 6.69 -1.35 13.89
CA GLU A 163 7.55 -1.86 12.82
C GLU A 163 6.75 -1.96 11.54
N GLN A 164 7.30 -1.47 10.45
CA GLN A 164 6.60 -1.35 9.18
C GLN A 164 6.94 -2.50 8.23
N ALA A 165 5.94 -3.21 7.75
CA ALA A 165 6.04 -4.09 6.59
C ALA A 165 5.62 -3.34 5.33
N THR A 166 6.39 -3.44 4.26
CA THR A 166 6.15 -2.73 3.01
C THR A 166 6.13 -3.66 1.81
N ILE A 167 5.34 -3.32 0.81
CA ILE A 167 5.25 -4.05 -0.45
C ILE A 167 5.24 -3.08 -1.62
N SER A 168 5.88 -3.47 -2.72
CA SER A 168 5.76 -2.81 -4.01
C SER A 168 5.73 -3.87 -5.11
N SER A 169 4.77 -3.78 -6.02
CA SER A 169 4.60 -4.76 -7.09
C SER A 169 4.05 -4.14 -8.36
N LEU A 170 4.46 -4.70 -9.51
CA LEU A 170 3.81 -4.40 -10.78
C LEU A 170 2.39 -4.96 -10.77
N ILE A 171 1.44 -4.17 -11.27
CA ILE A 171 0.04 -4.58 -11.36
C ILE A 171 -0.18 -5.34 -12.68
N PRO A 172 -0.67 -6.60 -12.65
CA PRO A 172 -1.01 -7.33 -13.87
C PRO A 172 -2.07 -6.60 -14.71
N ILE A 173 -1.91 -6.63 -16.04
CA ILE A 173 -2.91 -6.12 -16.98
C ILE A 173 -4.23 -6.83 -16.74
N GLY A 174 -5.34 -6.08 -16.80
CA GLY A 174 -6.69 -6.62 -16.58
C GLY A 174 -7.12 -6.66 -15.12
N THR A 175 -6.27 -6.22 -14.18
CA THR A 175 -6.67 -6.09 -12.77
C THR A 175 -7.75 -5.03 -12.62
N THR A 176 -8.85 -5.40 -11.98
CA THR A 176 -9.98 -4.51 -11.66
C THR A 176 -10.31 -4.52 -10.16
N TRP A 177 -9.81 -5.52 -9.42
CA TRP A 177 -9.92 -5.63 -7.98
C TRP A 177 -8.58 -6.00 -7.37
N MET A 178 -8.30 -5.46 -6.18
CA MET A 178 -7.19 -5.84 -5.35
C MET A 178 -7.70 -6.22 -3.96
N VAL A 179 -7.03 -7.17 -3.33
CA VAL A 179 -7.26 -7.49 -1.93
C VAL A 179 -5.99 -7.16 -1.17
N PHE A 180 -6.07 -6.16 -0.31
CA PHE A 180 -5.02 -5.82 0.62
C PHE A 180 -5.22 -6.63 1.89
N GLN A 181 -4.18 -7.28 2.35
CA GLN A 181 -4.20 -8.18 3.50
C GLN A 181 -3.09 -7.84 4.47
N VAL A 182 -3.42 -7.82 5.75
CA VAL A 182 -2.46 -7.85 6.86
C VAL A 182 -2.56 -9.21 7.54
N ALA A 183 -1.42 -9.78 7.89
CA ALA A 183 -1.34 -11.09 8.54
C ALA A 183 -0.41 -11.02 9.75
N TYR A 184 -0.75 -11.81 10.77
CA TYR A 184 0.01 -11.91 11.99
C TYR A 184 0.11 -13.38 12.38
N GLN A 185 1.32 -13.85 12.70
CA GLN A 185 1.59 -15.22 13.07
C GLN A 185 2.00 -15.31 14.55
N ASN A 186 1.53 -16.36 15.19
CA ASN A 186 1.76 -16.64 16.61
C ASN A 186 1.05 -15.68 17.58
N ALA A 187 0.02 -14.95 17.15
CA ALA A 187 -0.89 -14.30 18.08
C ALA A 187 -1.64 -15.34 18.90
N SER A 188 -1.97 -15.07 20.13
CA SER A 188 -2.80 -15.94 20.95
C SER A 188 -3.86 -15.18 21.72
N ILE A 189 -5.07 -15.72 21.74
CA ILE A 189 -6.19 -15.12 22.46
C ILE A 189 -5.84 -14.93 23.93
N GLY A 190 -6.05 -13.71 24.42
CA GLY A 190 -5.97 -13.37 25.83
C GLY A 190 -4.57 -13.18 26.41
N ASN A 191 -3.50 -13.54 25.66
CA ASN A 191 -2.14 -13.42 26.19
C ASN A 191 -1.21 -12.58 25.28
N ASN A 192 -1.25 -12.80 23.97
CA ASN A 192 -0.30 -12.20 23.02
C ASN A 192 -1.01 -11.77 21.74
N PRO A 193 -1.86 -10.75 21.77
CA PRO A 193 -2.46 -10.21 20.56
C PRO A 193 -1.41 -9.59 19.65
N GLY A 194 -1.69 -9.60 18.35
CA GLY A 194 -1.00 -8.77 17.38
C GLY A 194 -1.73 -7.45 17.21
N PHE A 195 -1.00 -6.40 16.90
CA PHE A 195 -1.57 -5.09 16.63
C PHE A 195 -1.16 -4.59 15.25
N VAL A 196 -2.10 -3.95 14.58
CA VAL A 196 -1.89 -3.33 13.25
C VAL A 196 -2.47 -1.93 13.27
N ASP A 197 -1.77 -1.00 12.63
CA ASP A 197 -2.23 0.38 12.49
C ASP A 197 -1.70 1.01 11.20
N ASP A 198 -2.28 2.16 10.82
CA ASP A 198 -1.85 3.01 9.71
C ASP A 198 -1.54 2.23 8.41
N ALA A 199 -2.46 1.37 8.00
CA ALA A 199 -2.34 0.65 6.74
C ALA A 199 -2.45 1.61 5.54
N HIS A 200 -1.69 1.34 4.49
CA HIS A 200 -1.69 2.16 3.29
C HIS A 200 -1.64 1.33 2.03
N MET A 201 -2.39 1.74 1.00
CA MET A 201 -2.30 1.19 -0.35
C MET A 201 -2.52 2.28 -1.39
N ASP A 202 -1.66 2.29 -2.41
CA ASP A 202 -1.70 3.27 -3.48
C ASP A 202 -1.26 2.69 -4.83
N ILE A 203 -1.75 3.28 -5.93
CA ILE A 203 -1.39 2.93 -7.30
C ILE A 203 -0.58 4.06 -7.93
N LEU A 204 0.63 3.74 -8.32
CA LEU A 204 1.57 4.69 -8.92
C LEU A 204 1.68 4.47 -10.44
N PRO A 205 1.63 5.54 -11.24
CA PRO A 205 1.91 5.45 -12.66
C PRO A 205 3.39 5.12 -12.90
N ALA A 206 3.69 4.57 -14.08
CA ALA A 206 5.09 4.38 -14.48
C ALA A 206 5.88 5.68 -14.38
N PRO A 207 7.14 5.64 -13.91
CA PRO A 207 7.99 6.83 -13.78
C PRO A 207 8.09 7.67 -15.06
N GLY A 208 8.04 7.04 -16.25
CA GLY A 208 8.08 7.72 -17.54
C GLY A 208 6.80 8.46 -17.94
N ALA A 209 5.64 8.06 -17.43
CA ALA A 209 4.36 8.70 -17.77
C ALA A 209 4.29 10.14 -17.21
N ILE A 210 4.84 10.36 -16.03
CA ILE A 210 4.91 11.68 -15.39
C ILE A 210 5.84 12.62 -16.18
N ALA A 211 6.96 12.11 -16.69
CA ALA A 211 7.90 12.88 -17.49
C ALA A 211 7.27 13.31 -18.84
N LEU A 212 6.48 12.45 -19.47
CA LEU A 212 5.78 12.76 -20.72
C LEU A 212 4.68 13.81 -20.54
N LEU A 213 3.93 13.77 -19.45
CA LEU A 213 2.93 14.79 -19.11
C LEU A 213 3.57 16.16 -18.87
N GLY A 214 4.73 16.20 -18.21
CA GLY A 214 5.50 17.40 -18.02
C GLY A 214 5.99 18.01 -19.32
N LEU A 215 6.48 17.20 -20.27
CA LEU A 215 6.94 17.64 -21.59
C LEU A 215 5.79 18.13 -22.48
N ALA A 216 4.64 17.43 -22.46
CA ALA A 216 3.45 17.85 -23.21
C ALA A 216 2.91 19.23 -22.75
N GLY A 217 2.96 19.49 -21.43
CA GLY A 217 2.61 20.80 -20.86
C GLY A 217 3.54 21.94 -21.32
N LEU A 218 4.83 21.67 -21.47
CA LEU A 218 5.80 22.64 -21.97
C LEU A 218 5.65 22.93 -23.46
N CYS A 219 5.34 21.92 -24.27
CA CYS A 219 5.11 22.11 -25.71
C CYS A 219 3.84 22.90 -26.02
N ASN A 220 2.80 22.77 -25.20
CA ASN A 220 1.54 23.50 -25.39
C ASN A 220 1.65 24.98 -25.04
N ARG A 221 2.61 25.37 -24.20
CA ARG A 221 2.87 26.76 -23.84
C ARG A 221 3.55 27.57 -24.97
N ARG A 222 4.29 26.89 -25.85
CA ARG A 222 4.99 27.52 -27.00
C ARG A 222 4.08 27.89 -28.19
N ARG A 223 2.84 27.36 -28.22
CA ARG A 223 1.87 27.64 -29.33
C ARG A 223 0.97 28.86 -29.07
N ARG A 224 1.12 29.56 -27.94
CA ARG A 224 0.26 30.71 -27.58
C ARG A 224 0.97 32.08 -27.59
N ASN A 225 2.19 32.17 -28.16
CA ASN A 225 2.90 33.45 -28.42
C ASN A 225 3.08 33.66 -29.91
#